data_9eee537787cf64ba9eda93e4f9bddb13
#
_entry.id   9eee537787cf64ba9eda93e4f9bddb13
#
_cell.length_a   1.000
_cell.length_b   1.000
_cell.length_c   1.000
_cell.angle_alpha   90.00
_cell.angle_beta   90.00
_cell.angle_gamma   90.00
#
_symmetry.space_group_name_H-M   'P 1'
#
loop_
_entity.id
_entity.type
_entity.pdbx_description
1 polymer ?
#
loop_
_entity_poly.entity_id
_entity_poly.type
_entity_poly.pdbx_seq_one_letter_code
_entity_poly.pdbx_strand_id
1 'polypeptide(L)'
;MIRKFLDLGLQPLANKYLTKKDLVKKKVEYYYHLEIGFNTSSKLVSILNTVPSKKMFDKEYPYRASISQTMLNSCKDLSMDIIKTFNPNLIMEIGSNDGSFVKNFDKKKVICVEPCSNVAKITQKMGYKTFISFWNMKLAKKIKSKTKNIDLIYSSNTLSHINDLNSVFRSITYILSDDGILIIEEPSLLECLQKISYDQFYNEHIYVFSLLSINNLIKKYRLEVFNIEKLNTHGGSLRYYIKKVSNNKFKIHKKVKMQLNRELGYGINKYSTYIKFKNKVESSKKKLKKIFLKLKKKNKKIIGYGATAKSSTVLNYCNIKNETLEYFLDTTPNKTRKYMPGTHIYIKSYSKHLLNRADYVFLGAWNFKEEIFKKERRYIKNGGKFITHVPFPRIV
;
A
#
# COMPACT_ATOMS: atom_id res chain seq x y z
N MET A 1 15.60 -6.82 19.46
CA MET A 1 16.46 -5.73 18.93
C MET A 1 16.07 -5.43 17.48
N ILE A 2 15.98 -4.14 17.12
CA ILE A 2 15.76 -3.72 15.73
C ILE A 2 17.13 -3.38 15.10
N ARG A 3 17.40 -3.92 13.92
CA ARG A 3 18.66 -3.69 13.18
C ARG A 3 18.34 -2.99 11.87
N LYS A 4 18.87 -1.77 11.67
CA LYS A 4 18.76 -1.04 10.40
C LYS A 4 19.46 -1.81 9.29
N PHE A 5 18.81 -1.92 8.13
CA PHE A 5 19.40 -2.56 6.94
C PHE A 5 19.34 -1.72 5.67
N LEU A 6 18.41 -0.75 5.57
CA LEU A 6 18.28 0.08 4.37
C LEU A 6 18.05 1.54 4.78
N ASP A 7 18.65 2.45 4.01
CA ASP A 7 18.48 3.89 4.14
C ASP A 7 18.15 4.47 2.76
N LEU A 8 16.95 5.04 2.63
CA LEU A 8 16.49 5.70 1.41
C LEU A 8 16.65 7.22 1.46
N GLY A 9 17.35 7.72 2.49
CA GLY A 9 17.67 9.13 2.68
C GLY A 9 16.48 9.97 3.13
N LEU A 10 16.63 11.29 2.98
CA LEU A 10 15.57 12.25 3.24
C LEU A 10 14.46 12.12 2.19
N GLN A 11 13.24 11.89 2.64
CA GLN A 11 12.05 11.74 1.80
C GLN A 11 10.96 12.73 2.21
N PRO A 12 10.23 13.30 1.25
CA PRO A 12 9.02 14.07 1.54
C PRO A 12 7.86 13.12 1.88
N LEU A 13 6.74 13.67 2.36
CA LEU A 13 5.50 12.89 2.47
C LEU A 13 5.02 12.50 1.06
N ALA A 14 5.04 11.21 0.76
CA ALA A 14 4.92 10.67 -0.60
C ALA A 14 3.60 11.00 -1.31
N ASN A 15 2.51 11.23 -0.56
CA ASN A 15 1.18 11.59 -1.07
C ASN A 15 0.80 13.07 -0.84
N LYS A 16 1.73 13.93 -0.39
CA LYS A 16 1.46 15.35 -0.15
C LYS A 16 1.82 16.20 -1.37
N TYR A 17 0.97 16.11 -2.41
CA TYR A 17 1.17 16.84 -3.67
C TYR A 17 1.03 18.34 -3.47
N LEU A 18 1.94 19.12 -4.09
CA LEU A 18 2.01 20.56 -3.95
C LEU A 18 1.20 21.27 -5.03
N THR A 19 0.54 22.36 -4.66
CA THR A 19 -0.07 23.29 -5.62
C THR A 19 0.97 24.31 -6.13
N LYS A 20 0.68 24.99 -7.24
CA LYS A 20 1.51 26.11 -7.72
C LYS A 20 1.68 27.20 -6.63
N LYS A 21 0.61 27.46 -5.86
CA LYS A 21 0.62 28.41 -4.75
C LYS A 21 1.58 27.99 -3.63
N ASP A 22 1.66 26.68 -3.32
CA ASP A 22 2.59 26.16 -2.30
C ASP A 22 4.05 26.40 -2.74
N LEU A 23 4.38 26.18 -4.02
CA LEU A 23 5.72 26.40 -4.57
C LEU A 23 6.10 27.87 -4.58
N VAL A 24 5.20 28.77 -5.03
CA VAL A 24 5.42 30.22 -5.07
C VAL A 24 5.64 30.78 -3.68
N LYS A 25 4.85 30.33 -2.69
CA LYS A 25 4.99 30.73 -1.29
C LYS A 25 6.17 30.07 -0.58
N LYS A 26 6.97 29.24 -1.28
CA LYS A 26 8.07 28.47 -0.71
C LYS A 26 7.64 27.71 0.55
N LYS A 27 6.41 27.15 0.51
CA LYS A 27 5.89 26.36 1.64
C LYS A 27 6.85 25.25 1.97
N VAL A 28 7.25 25.18 3.24
CA VAL A 28 8.17 24.15 3.72
C VAL A 28 7.51 22.79 3.62
N GLU A 29 8.06 21.92 2.79
CA GLU A 29 7.68 20.52 2.74
C GLU A 29 8.20 19.80 3.99
N TYR A 30 7.42 18.84 4.49
CA TYR A 30 7.87 18.01 5.60
C TYR A 30 8.73 16.87 5.06
N TYR A 31 9.96 16.80 5.53
CA TYR A 31 10.90 15.71 5.22
C TYR A 31 11.18 14.87 6.45
N TYR A 32 11.48 13.59 6.23
CA TYR A 32 11.88 12.64 7.26
C TYR A 32 12.93 11.68 6.69
N HIS A 33 13.79 11.13 7.56
CA HIS A 33 14.71 10.07 7.16
C HIS A 33 13.97 8.75 7.01
N LEU A 34 13.98 8.19 5.80
CA LEU A 34 13.36 6.89 5.51
C LEU A 34 14.38 5.77 5.70
N GLU A 35 14.47 5.32 6.93
CA GLU A 35 15.30 4.20 7.34
C GLU A 35 14.44 2.98 7.66
N ILE A 36 14.89 1.81 7.23
CA ILE A 36 14.15 0.55 7.36
C ILE A 36 14.95 -0.43 8.23
N GLY A 37 14.28 -1.02 9.20
CA GLY A 37 14.84 -1.98 10.13
C GLY A 37 14.11 -3.32 10.16
N PHE A 38 14.84 -4.33 10.60
CA PHE A 38 14.33 -5.67 10.86
C PHE A 38 14.40 -5.97 12.35
N ASN A 39 13.29 -6.32 12.95
CA ASN A 39 13.24 -6.75 14.35
C ASN A 39 13.55 -8.25 14.45
N THR A 40 14.66 -8.59 15.10
CA THR A 40 15.17 -9.97 15.18
C THR A 40 14.27 -10.89 16.02
N SER A 41 13.48 -10.36 16.94
CA SER A 41 12.54 -11.14 17.78
C SER A 41 11.20 -11.33 17.07
N SER A 42 10.50 -10.24 16.74
CA SER A 42 9.17 -10.31 16.10
C SER A 42 9.21 -10.67 14.61
N LYS A 43 10.40 -10.61 13.97
CA LYS A 43 10.60 -10.80 12.52
C LYS A 43 9.86 -9.76 11.67
N LEU A 44 9.46 -8.65 12.27
CA LEU A 44 8.75 -7.56 11.61
C LEU A 44 9.76 -6.59 10.95
N VAL A 45 9.44 -6.17 9.74
CA VAL A 45 10.14 -5.10 9.03
C VAL A 45 9.34 -3.81 9.19
N SER A 46 10.01 -2.73 9.57
CA SER A 46 9.40 -1.43 9.78
C SER A 46 10.29 -0.28 9.35
N ILE A 47 9.69 0.86 9.04
CA ILE A 47 10.41 2.13 9.03
C ILE A 47 10.77 2.52 10.47
N LEU A 48 11.92 3.19 10.64
CA LEU A 48 12.44 3.53 11.97
C LEU A 48 11.97 4.91 12.44
N ASN A 49 11.86 5.86 11.52
CA ASN A 49 11.46 7.24 11.78
C ASN A 49 10.02 7.46 11.27
N THR A 50 9.04 7.22 12.13
CA THR A 50 7.62 7.32 11.76
C THR A 50 7.14 8.77 11.73
N VAL A 51 6.24 9.05 10.80
CA VAL A 51 5.55 10.35 10.70
C VAL A 51 4.25 10.30 11.49
N PRO A 52 3.88 11.36 12.22
CA PRO A 52 2.58 11.41 12.91
C PRO A 52 1.41 11.19 11.95
N SER A 53 0.50 10.25 12.28
CA SER A 53 -0.60 9.84 11.41
C SER A 53 -1.49 11.00 10.95
N LYS A 54 -1.70 12.03 11.80
CA LYS A 54 -2.46 13.24 11.46
C LYS A 54 -1.84 14.08 10.33
N LYS A 55 -0.53 13.96 10.08
CA LYS A 55 0.14 14.62 8.94
C LYS A 55 -0.05 13.87 7.62
N MET A 56 -0.34 12.56 7.69
CA MET A 56 -0.51 11.68 6.54
C MET A 56 -1.97 11.54 6.13
N PHE A 57 -2.85 11.32 7.12
CA PHE A 57 -4.27 11.00 6.93
C PHE A 57 -5.14 12.19 7.37
N ASP A 58 -5.40 13.09 6.43
CA ASP A 58 -6.17 14.31 6.64
C ASP A 58 -7.35 14.42 5.65
N LYS A 59 -8.01 15.57 5.68
CA LYS A 59 -9.16 15.89 4.80
C LYS A 59 -8.83 16.02 3.31
N GLU A 60 -7.55 15.96 2.94
CA GLU A 60 -7.06 16.09 1.55
C GLU A 60 -6.44 14.78 1.03
N TYR A 61 -6.66 13.67 1.73
CA TYR A 61 -6.08 12.37 1.38
C TYR A 61 -6.43 11.98 -0.06
N PRO A 62 -5.42 11.78 -0.95
CA PRO A 62 -5.68 11.71 -2.38
C PRO A 62 -6.05 10.31 -2.88
N TYR A 63 -5.76 9.25 -2.12
CA TYR A 63 -5.97 7.88 -2.57
C TYR A 63 -7.44 7.47 -2.51
N ARG A 64 -7.92 6.84 -3.59
CA ARG A 64 -9.24 6.21 -3.68
C ARG A 64 -9.11 4.84 -4.33
N ALA A 65 -9.60 3.82 -3.65
CA ALA A 65 -9.52 2.44 -4.12
C ALA A 65 -10.38 2.22 -5.38
N SER A 66 -11.49 2.94 -5.52
CA SER A 66 -12.43 2.83 -6.65
C SER A 66 -11.87 3.28 -8.01
N ILE A 67 -10.73 3.98 -8.03
CA ILE A 67 -10.11 4.40 -9.30
C ILE A 67 -9.49 3.23 -10.07
N SER A 68 -9.12 2.15 -9.39
CA SER A 68 -8.54 0.95 -9.99
C SER A 68 -9.62 -0.12 -10.23
N GLN A 69 -9.83 -0.50 -11.50
CA GLN A 69 -10.73 -1.60 -11.84
C GLN A 69 -10.27 -2.93 -11.24
N THR A 70 -8.95 -3.15 -11.19
CA THR A 70 -8.35 -4.32 -10.52
C THR A 70 -8.75 -4.40 -9.05
N MET A 71 -8.71 -3.27 -8.32
CA MET A 71 -9.14 -3.23 -6.92
C MET A 71 -10.65 -3.46 -6.77
N LEU A 72 -11.46 -2.86 -7.64
CA LEU A 72 -12.92 -3.08 -7.62
C LEU A 72 -13.28 -4.54 -7.84
N ASN A 73 -12.65 -5.21 -8.81
CA ASN A 73 -12.86 -6.63 -9.07
C ASN A 73 -12.43 -7.48 -7.87
N SER A 74 -11.24 -7.22 -7.31
CA SER A 74 -10.75 -7.94 -6.12
C SER A 74 -11.69 -7.80 -4.91
N CYS A 75 -12.23 -6.59 -4.67
CA CYS A 75 -13.21 -6.36 -3.61
C CYS A 75 -14.52 -7.11 -3.85
N LYS A 76 -15.01 -7.12 -5.11
CA LYS A 76 -16.23 -7.83 -5.48
C LYS A 76 -16.07 -9.35 -5.30
N ASP A 77 -14.99 -9.92 -5.81
CA ASP A 77 -14.72 -11.36 -5.71
C ASP A 77 -14.62 -11.78 -4.25
N LEU A 78 -13.85 -11.04 -3.43
CA LEU A 78 -13.77 -11.30 -2.01
C LEU A 78 -15.13 -11.22 -1.32
N SER A 79 -15.96 -10.22 -1.64
CA SER A 79 -17.26 -10.07 -0.99
C SER A 79 -18.22 -11.22 -1.33
N MET A 80 -18.18 -11.73 -2.57
CA MET A 80 -18.95 -12.93 -2.96
C MET A 80 -18.47 -14.17 -2.18
N ASP A 81 -17.16 -14.35 -2.05
CA ASP A 81 -16.58 -15.46 -1.28
C ASP A 81 -16.93 -15.37 0.21
N ILE A 82 -16.92 -14.16 0.79
CA ILE A 82 -17.32 -13.92 2.18
C ILE A 82 -18.79 -14.29 2.40
N ILE A 83 -19.68 -13.84 1.53
CA ILE A 83 -21.12 -14.15 1.64
C ILE A 83 -21.34 -15.67 1.54
N LYS A 84 -20.71 -16.32 0.57
CA LYS A 84 -20.86 -17.76 0.35
C LYS A 84 -20.28 -18.61 1.49
N THR A 85 -19.11 -18.21 2.02
CA THR A 85 -18.33 -19.07 2.94
C THR A 85 -18.67 -18.80 4.41
N PHE A 86 -18.88 -17.53 4.78
CA PHE A 86 -18.99 -17.10 6.17
C PHE A 86 -20.36 -16.55 6.53
N ASN A 87 -21.09 -15.98 5.55
CA ASN A 87 -22.40 -15.35 5.71
C ASN A 87 -22.55 -14.52 7.00
N PRO A 88 -21.69 -13.48 7.21
CA PRO A 88 -21.67 -12.72 8.45
C PRO A 88 -22.92 -11.84 8.60
N ASN A 89 -23.44 -11.73 9.84
CA ASN A 89 -24.53 -10.82 10.14
C ASN A 89 -24.06 -9.37 10.30
N LEU A 90 -22.86 -9.16 10.85
CA LEU A 90 -22.28 -7.83 11.04
C LEU A 90 -20.83 -7.79 10.60
N ILE A 91 -20.55 -6.89 9.66
CA ILE A 91 -19.24 -6.67 9.04
C ILE A 91 -18.70 -5.32 9.48
N MET A 92 -17.40 -5.24 9.76
CA MET A 92 -16.72 -3.97 9.97
C MET A 92 -15.50 -3.86 9.06
N GLU A 93 -15.36 -2.73 8.34
CA GLU A 93 -14.14 -2.42 7.60
C GLU A 93 -13.34 -1.34 8.33
N ILE A 94 -12.04 -1.67 8.60
CA ILE A 94 -11.07 -0.72 9.15
C ILE A 94 -10.24 -0.16 8.01
N GLY A 95 -10.32 1.16 7.78
CA GLY A 95 -9.75 1.82 6.61
C GLY A 95 -10.66 1.67 5.39
N SER A 96 -11.95 1.96 5.55
CA SER A 96 -12.96 1.72 4.50
C SER A 96 -12.78 2.57 3.25
N ASN A 97 -11.90 3.56 3.28
CA ASN A 97 -11.64 4.46 2.18
C ASN A 97 -12.95 4.98 1.54
N ASP A 98 -13.10 4.87 0.23
CA ASP A 98 -14.28 5.31 -0.51
C ASP A 98 -15.39 4.24 -0.65
N GLY A 99 -15.32 3.16 0.14
CA GLY A 99 -16.34 2.14 0.21
C GLY A 99 -16.29 1.07 -0.88
N SER A 100 -15.17 0.91 -1.55
CA SER A 100 -15.01 -0.04 -2.67
C SER A 100 -15.32 -1.49 -2.29
N PHE A 101 -15.05 -1.89 -1.05
CA PHE A 101 -15.38 -3.22 -0.53
C PHE A 101 -16.81 -3.26 0.02
N VAL A 102 -17.16 -2.34 0.91
CA VAL A 102 -18.45 -2.37 1.63
C VAL A 102 -19.68 -2.23 0.74
N LYS A 103 -19.52 -1.58 -0.43
CA LYS A 103 -20.64 -1.42 -1.40
C LYS A 103 -21.26 -2.72 -1.91
N ASN A 104 -20.59 -3.85 -1.69
CA ASN A 104 -21.06 -5.18 -2.10
C ASN A 104 -21.92 -5.87 -1.03
N PHE A 105 -22.20 -5.20 0.11
CA PHE A 105 -22.98 -5.75 1.23
C PHE A 105 -24.17 -4.85 1.56
N ASP A 106 -25.17 -5.43 2.23
CA ASP A 106 -26.30 -4.67 2.78
C ASP A 106 -25.79 -3.64 3.80
N LYS A 107 -26.20 -2.40 3.62
CA LYS A 107 -25.81 -1.26 4.47
C LYS A 107 -26.14 -1.47 5.95
N LYS A 108 -27.21 -2.17 6.26
CA LYS A 108 -27.63 -2.49 7.62
C LYS A 108 -26.67 -3.43 8.34
N LYS A 109 -25.88 -4.20 7.58
CA LYS A 109 -24.90 -5.18 8.07
C LYS A 109 -23.48 -4.64 8.14
N VAL A 110 -23.24 -3.35 7.84
CA VAL A 110 -21.89 -2.81 7.68
C VAL A 110 -21.60 -1.62 8.58
N ILE A 111 -20.40 -1.64 9.16
CA ILE A 111 -19.80 -0.51 9.88
C ILE A 111 -18.49 -0.14 9.18
N CYS A 112 -18.33 1.14 8.85
CA CYS A 112 -17.11 1.69 8.27
C CYS A 112 -16.33 2.48 9.32
N VAL A 113 -15.00 2.31 9.32
CA VAL A 113 -14.06 3.11 10.11
C VAL A 113 -13.03 3.71 9.16
N GLU A 114 -12.99 5.06 9.06
CA GLU A 114 -12.09 5.76 8.15
C GLU A 114 -11.68 7.12 8.75
N PRO A 115 -10.38 7.38 8.99
CA PRO A 115 -9.95 8.65 9.57
C PRO A 115 -10.01 9.84 8.61
N CYS A 116 -9.85 9.61 7.30
CA CYS A 116 -9.81 10.67 6.29
C CYS A 116 -11.22 11.15 5.93
N SER A 117 -11.59 12.32 6.43
CA SER A 117 -12.99 12.81 6.32
C SER A 117 -13.48 13.00 4.88
N ASN A 118 -12.59 13.31 3.92
CA ASN A 118 -12.96 13.48 2.51
C ASN A 118 -13.40 12.17 1.83
N VAL A 119 -12.83 11.03 2.23
CA VAL A 119 -13.23 9.71 1.71
C VAL A 119 -14.32 9.08 2.57
N ALA A 120 -14.27 9.22 3.90
CA ALA A 120 -15.32 8.75 4.81
C ALA A 120 -16.72 9.34 4.50
N LYS A 121 -16.78 10.59 4.05
CA LYS A 121 -18.03 11.23 3.59
C LYS A 121 -18.66 10.51 2.39
N ILE A 122 -17.88 9.76 1.60
CA ILE A 122 -18.42 9.00 0.48
C ILE A 122 -19.25 7.83 1.01
N THR A 123 -18.71 7.05 1.95
CA THR A 123 -19.46 5.94 2.58
C THR A 123 -20.66 6.42 3.38
N GLN A 124 -20.58 7.59 4.04
CA GLN A 124 -21.73 8.23 4.69
C GLN A 124 -22.83 8.60 3.68
N LYS A 125 -22.47 9.21 2.53
CA LYS A 125 -23.42 9.53 1.46
C LYS A 125 -24.06 8.28 0.84
N MET A 126 -23.35 7.16 0.83
CA MET A 126 -23.89 5.86 0.42
C MET A 126 -24.88 5.28 1.46
N GLY A 127 -24.99 5.88 2.66
CA GLY A 127 -25.89 5.45 3.73
C GLY A 127 -25.28 4.41 4.69
N TYR A 128 -23.95 4.20 4.68
CA TYR A 128 -23.29 3.32 5.63
C TYR A 128 -23.06 4.00 7.00
N LYS A 129 -23.14 3.21 8.07
CA LYS A 129 -22.74 3.64 9.41
C LYS A 129 -21.22 3.83 9.45
N THR A 130 -20.76 5.08 9.31
CA THR A 130 -19.34 5.42 9.17
C THR A 130 -18.84 6.23 10.37
N PHE A 131 -17.75 5.75 10.98
CA PHE A 131 -17.02 6.48 12.03
C PHE A 131 -15.78 7.16 11.42
N ILE A 132 -15.76 8.50 11.43
CA ILE A 132 -14.59 9.29 11.01
C ILE A 132 -13.60 9.33 12.17
N SER A 133 -12.75 8.33 12.26
CA SER A 133 -11.81 8.16 13.38
C SER A 133 -10.70 7.17 13.04
N PHE A 134 -9.55 7.32 13.69
CA PHE A 134 -8.54 6.29 13.73
C PHE A 134 -9.02 5.09 14.55
N TRP A 135 -8.68 3.87 14.09
CA TRP A 135 -8.97 2.65 14.83
C TRP A 135 -8.14 2.55 16.11
N ASN A 136 -8.78 2.35 17.24
CA ASN A 136 -8.17 2.17 18.56
C ASN A 136 -9.18 1.59 19.57
N MET A 137 -8.71 1.29 20.80
CA MET A 137 -9.54 0.70 21.85
C MET A 137 -10.73 1.60 22.26
N LYS A 138 -10.56 2.93 22.27
CA LYS A 138 -11.65 3.87 22.59
C LYS A 138 -12.79 3.74 21.59
N LEU A 139 -12.46 3.67 20.29
CA LEU A 139 -13.45 3.48 19.24
C LEU A 139 -14.09 2.10 19.30
N ALA A 140 -13.31 1.04 19.53
CA ALA A 140 -13.82 -0.32 19.67
C ALA A 140 -14.85 -0.42 20.80
N LYS A 141 -14.58 0.14 21.98
CA LYS A 141 -15.54 0.24 23.10
C LYS A 141 -16.81 0.99 22.71
N LYS A 142 -16.66 2.14 22.04
CA LYS A 142 -17.80 2.96 21.55
C LYS A 142 -18.68 2.21 20.54
N ILE A 143 -18.08 1.40 19.66
CA ILE A 143 -18.85 0.60 18.70
C ILE A 143 -19.56 -0.53 19.44
N LYS A 144 -18.84 -1.28 20.28
CA LYS A 144 -19.39 -2.42 21.02
C LYS A 144 -20.56 -2.06 21.95
N SER A 145 -20.55 -0.85 22.55
CA SER A 145 -21.69 -0.39 23.37
C SER A 145 -22.97 -0.12 22.57
N LYS A 146 -22.89 -0.04 21.24
CA LYS A 146 -24.01 0.26 20.34
C LYS A 146 -24.35 -0.88 19.39
N THR A 147 -23.63 -1.99 19.44
CA THR A 147 -23.77 -3.11 18.50
C THR A 147 -23.48 -4.42 19.20
N LYS A 148 -23.89 -5.53 18.59
CA LYS A 148 -23.41 -6.88 18.93
C LYS A 148 -21.92 -7.00 18.58
N ASN A 149 -21.30 -8.12 18.96
CA ASN A 149 -19.96 -8.45 18.49
C ASN A 149 -19.92 -8.55 16.95
N ILE A 150 -18.77 -8.25 16.38
CA ILE A 150 -18.58 -8.23 14.93
C ILE A 150 -18.22 -9.64 14.44
N ASP A 151 -18.94 -10.14 13.44
CA ASP A 151 -18.70 -11.47 12.89
C ASP A 151 -17.55 -11.49 11.89
N LEU A 152 -17.37 -10.38 11.15
CA LEU A 152 -16.28 -10.25 10.21
C LEU A 152 -15.68 -8.84 10.29
N ILE A 153 -14.35 -8.80 10.50
CA ILE A 153 -13.57 -7.57 10.39
C ILE A 153 -12.68 -7.69 9.15
N TYR A 154 -12.75 -6.70 8.27
CA TYR A 154 -11.88 -6.59 7.10
C TYR A 154 -10.98 -5.37 7.20
N SER A 155 -9.75 -5.51 6.73
CA SER A 155 -8.82 -4.39 6.61
C SER A 155 -7.84 -4.64 5.46
N SER A 156 -7.76 -3.70 4.53
CA SER A 156 -6.86 -3.80 3.38
C SER A 156 -5.93 -2.60 3.31
N ASN A 157 -4.62 -2.87 3.25
CA ASN A 157 -3.58 -1.84 3.13
C ASN A 157 -3.74 -0.70 4.16
N THR A 158 -4.11 -1.06 5.39
CA THR A 158 -4.41 -0.10 6.45
C THR A 158 -3.64 -0.41 7.73
N LEU A 159 -3.51 -1.69 8.12
CA LEU A 159 -2.83 -2.03 9.37
C LEU A 159 -1.34 -1.70 9.31
N SER A 160 -0.74 -1.80 8.14
CA SER A 160 0.64 -1.34 7.89
C SER A 160 0.85 0.16 8.17
N HIS A 161 -0.23 0.95 8.23
CA HIS A 161 -0.19 2.40 8.45
C HIS A 161 -0.36 2.81 9.93
N ILE A 162 -0.66 1.88 10.83
CA ILE A 162 -0.98 2.18 12.23
C ILE A 162 0.22 1.88 13.12
N ASN A 163 0.78 2.90 13.77
CA ASN A 163 1.99 2.78 14.61
C ASN A 163 1.84 1.75 15.73
N ASP A 164 0.72 1.75 16.43
CA ASP A 164 0.49 0.87 17.58
C ASP A 164 -0.31 -0.38 17.19
N LEU A 165 0.39 -1.37 16.62
CA LEU A 165 -0.20 -2.68 16.29
C LEU A 165 -0.71 -3.42 17.53
N ASN A 166 -0.17 -3.14 18.71
CA ASN A 166 -0.65 -3.76 19.95
C ASN A 166 -2.06 -3.28 20.27
N SER A 167 -2.30 -1.97 20.18
CA SER A 167 -3.64 -1.39 20.35
C SER A 167 -4.60 -1.92 19.29
N VAL A 168 -4.14 -2.05 18.03
CA VAL A 168 -4.95 -2.59 16.92
C VAL A 168 -5.47 -3.98 17.24
N PHE A 169 -4.59 -4.94 17.49
CA PHE A 169 -5.00 -6.34 17.69
C PHE A 169 -5.75 -6.55 18.99
N ARG A 170 -5.41 -5.83 20.07
CA ARG A 170 -6.19 -5.83 21.32
C ARG A 170 -7.62 -5.35 21.07
N SER A 171 -7.80 -4.28 20.30
CA SER A 171 -9.11 -3.72 19.96
C SER A 171 -9.92 -4.64 19.07
N ILE A 172 -9.28 -5.29 18.09
CA ILE A 172 -9.90 -6.27 17.22
C ILE A 172 -10.38 -7.48 18.05
N THR A 173 -9.52 -8.06 18.87
CA THR A 173 -9.87 -9.22 19.71
C THR A 173 -11.01 -8.90 20.67
N TYR A 174 -11.08 -7.69 21.19
CA TYR A 174 -12.12 -7.22 22.10
C TYR A 174 -13.52 -7.18 21.45
N ILE A 175 -13.61 -6.82 20.17
CA ILE A 175 -14.90 -6.61 19.48
C ILE A 175 -15.30 -7.78 18.57
N LEU A 176 -14.34 -8.59 18.12
CA LEU A 176 -14.59 -9.76 17.28
C LEU A 176 -15.36 -10.82 18.06
N SER A 177 -16.41 -11.38 17.47
CA SER A 177 -17.17 -12.50 18.07
C SER A 177 -16.28 -13.73 18.22
N ASP A 178 -16.69 -14.69 19.06
CA ASP A 178 -15.87 -15.89 19.31
C ASP A 178 -15.73 -16.74 18.05
N ASP A 179 -16.76 -16.80 17.23
CA ASP A 179 -16.76 -17.46 15.93
C ASP A 179 -16.35 -16.52 14.78
N GLY A 180 -16.01 -15.28 15.09
CA GLY A 180 -15.72 -14.23 14.12
C GLY A 180 -14.39 -14.42 13.41
N ILE A 181 -14.28 -13.75 12.27
CA ILE A 181 -13.11 -13.81 11.37
C ILE A 181 -12.57 -12.43 11.14
N LEU A 182 -11.25 -12.31 11.21
CA LEU A 182 -10.51 -11.14 10.76
C LEU A 182 -9.84 -11.46 9.43
N ILE A 183 -10.08 -10.65 8.41
CA ILE A 183 -9.40 -10.74 7.11
C ILE A 183 -8.51 -9.50 6.94
N ILE A 184 -7.23 -9.73 6.70
CA ILE A 184 -6.24 -8.66 6.47
C ILE A 184 -5.62 -8.86 5.09
N GLU A 185 -5.54 -7.78 4.31
CA GLU A 185 -4.77 -7.76 3.06
C GLU A 185 -3.64 -6.74 3.17
N GLU A 186 -2.40 -7.19 2.96
CA GLU A 186 -1.23 -6.33 3.03
C GLU A 186 -0.17 -6.74 1.99
N PRO A 187 0.65 -5.80 1.51
CA PRO A 187 1.78 -6.12 0.65
C PRO A 187 2.71 -7.13 1.32
N SER A 188 3.08 -8.16 0.56
CA SER A 188 3.92 -9.24 1.05
C SER A 188 5.39 -8.83 1.12
N LEU A 189 6.02 -8.98 2.29
CA LEU A 189 7.46 -8.75 2.46
C LEU A 189 8.27 -9.68 1.55
N LEU A 190 7.87 -10.94 1.40
CA LEU A 190 8.58 -11.88 0.52
C LEU A 190 8.55 -11.40 -0.93
N GLU A 191 7.39 -10.98 -1.44
CA GLU A 191 7.26 -10.44 -2.80
C GLU A 191 8.06 -9.13 -2.97
N CYS A 192 8.06 -8.27 -1.94
CA CYS A 192 8.87 -7.04 -1.92
C CYS A 192 10.36 -7.34 -2.07
N LEU A 193 10.89 -8.30 -1.29
CA LEU A 193 12.30 -8.70 -1.33
C LEU A 193 12.68 -9.37 -2.65
N GLN A 194 11.83 -10.25 -3.18
CA GLN A 194 12.05 -10.97 -4.44
C GLN A 194 12.03 -10.03 -5.64
N LYS A 195 11.09 -9.08 -5.66
CA LYS A 195 10.93 -8.11 -6.74
C LYS A 195 11.78 -6.85 -6.59
N ILE A 196 12.54 -6.73 -5.51
CA ILE A 196 13.34 -5.53 -5.20
C ILE A 196 12.47 -4.26 -5.25
N SER A 197 11.20 -4.35 -4.83
CA SER A 197 10.26 -3.24 -4.84
C SER A 197 10.40 -2.39 -3.57
N TYR A 198 11.57 -1.76 -3.42
CA TYR A 198 11.93 -0.92 -2.27
C TYR A 198 11.05 0.33 -2.14
N ASP A 199 10.32 0.68 -3.16
CA ASP A 199 9.30 1.72 -3.19
C ASP A 199 8.01 1.36 -2.43
N GLN A 200 7.90 0.13 -1.93
CA GLN A 200 6.89 -0.23 -0.94
C GLN A 200 7.15 0.45 0.41
N PHE A 201 8.39 0.87 0.69
CA PHE A 201 8.73 1.62 1.91
C PHE A 201 8.53 3.11 1.65
N TYR A 202 7.59 3.73 2.33
CA TYR A 202 7.32 5.16 2.36
C TYR A 202 6.54 5.52 3.63
N ASN A 203 6.39 6.81 3.93
CA ASN A 203 5.87 7.29 5.21
C ASN A 203 4.58 6.61 5.72
N GLU A 204 3.70 6.18 4.83
CA GLU A 204 2.44 5.53 5.22
C GLU A 204 2.63 4.04 5.54
N HIS A 205 3.54 3.34 4.85
CA HIS A 205 3.83 1.92 5.08
C HIS A 205 4.84 1.76 6.22
N ILE A 206 4.39 1.97 7.46
CA ILE A 206 5.23 1.83 8.66
C ILE A 206 5.76 0.41 8.78
N TYR A 207 4.93 -0.57 8.39
CA TYR A 207 5.26 -1.99 8.42
C TYR A 207 5.10 -2.63 7.06
N VAL A 208 5.93 -3.65 6.78
CA VAL A 208 5.72 -4.58 5.66
C VAL A 208 5.71 -5.99 6.24
N PHE A 209 4.58 -6.67 6.08
CA PHE A 209 4.31 -7.93 6.76
C PHE A 209 4.76 -9.16 5.97
N SER A 210 5.15 -10.19 6.70
CA SER A 210 5.23 -11.58 6.26
C SER A 210 4.28 -12.43 7.10
N LEU A 211 3.94 -13.63 6.66
CA LEU A 211 3.17 -14.56 7.48
C LEU A 211 3.88 -14.85 8.80
N LEU A 212 5.21 -15.01 8.76
CA LEU A 212 6.02 -15.20 9.96
C LEU A 212 5.86 -14.06 10.96
N SER A 213 5.91 -12.80 10.50
CA SER A 213 5.78 -11.63 11.37
C SER A 213 4.35 -11.47 11.90
N ILE A 214 3.33 -11.74 11.08
CA ILE A 214 1.92 -11.72 11.51
C ILE A 214 1.69 -12.78 12.59
N ASN A 215 2.12 -14.03 12.39
CA ASN A 215 1.97 -15.08 13.39
C ASN A 215 2.63 -14.70 14.73
N ASN A 216 3.85 -14.15 14.70
CA ASN A 216 4.53 -13.71 15.93
C ASN A 216 3.79 -12.54 16.63
N LEU A 217 3.18 -11.65 15.85
CA LEU A 217 2.47 -10.50 16.36
C LEU A 217 1.14 -10.88 17.02
N ILE A 218 0.33 -11.72 16.35
CA ILE A 218 -1.04 -11.99 16.77
C ILE A 218 -1.16 -13.07 17.87
N LYS A 219 -0.15 -13.93 18.01
CA LYS A 219 -0.13 -15.05 18.98
C LYS A 219 -0.46 -14.61 20.42
N LYS A 220 0.07 -13.47 20.85
CA LYS A 220 -0.18 -12.95 22.21
C LYS A 220 -1.61 -12.47 22.45
N TYR A 221 -2.40 -12.31 21.39
CA TYR A 221 -3.82 -11.97 21.45
C TYR A 221 -4.72 -13.21 21.30
N ARG A 222 -4.15 -14.41 21.34
CA ARG A 222 -4.84 -15.67 21.12
C ARG A 222 -5.58 -15.72 19.79
N LEU A 223 -4.93 -15.14 18.76
CA LEU A 223 -5.35 -15.19 17.37
C LEU A 223 -4.38 -16.08 16.58
N GLU A 224 -4.90 -16.74 15.54
CA GLU A 224 -4.10 -17.57 14.64
C GLU A 224 -4.56 -17.44 13.20
N VAL A 225 -3.61 -17.53 12.25
CA VAL A 225 -3.90 -17.56 10.81
C VAL A 225 -4.33 -18.97 10.44
N PHE A 226 -5.57 -19.13 9.94
CA PHE A 226 -6.07 -20.42 9.50
C PHE A 226 -6.08 -20.63 7.99
N ASN A 227 -6.05 -19.53 7.20
CA ASN A 227 -5.92 -19.61 5.74
C ASN A 227 -5.19 -18.39 5.21
N ILE A 228 -4.64 -18.51 4.01
CA ILE A 228 -4.01 -17.42 3.25
C ILE A 228 -4.34 -17.51 1.77
N GLU A 229 -4.30 -16.35 1.11
CA GLU A 229 -4.36 -16.23 -0.35
C GLU A 229 -3.30 -15.28 -0.86
N LYS A 230 -2.72 -15.60 -2.02
CA LYS A 230 -1.81 -14.71 -2.73
C LYS A 230 -2.61 -13.85 -3.68
N LEU A 231 -2.33 -12.55 -3.65
CA LEU A 231 -2.97 -11.56 -4.50
C LEU A 231 -1.94 -10.87 -5.38
N ASN A 232 -2.37 -10.50 -6.60
CA ASN A 232 -1.53 -9.71 -7.51
C ASN A 232 -1.62 -8.20 -7.25
N THR A 233 -2.51 -7.77 -6.35
CA THR A 233 -2.68 -6.37 -5.97
C THR A 233 -1.41 -5.80 -5.35
N HIS A 234 -1.19 -4.50 -5.50
CA HIS A 234 -0.05 -3.74 -4.94
C HIS A 234 1.34 -4.31 -5.25
N GLY A 235 1.47 -5.14 -6.31
CA GLY A 235 2.73 -5.78 -6.71
C GLY A 235 2.99 -7.12 -6.05
N GLY A 236 2.01 -7.67 -5.35
CA GLY A 236 1.98 -8.94 -4.65
C GLY A 236 1.67 -8.77 -3.18
N SER A 237 0.45 -9.16 -2.79
CA SER A 237 -0.06 -9.10 -1.43
C SER A 237 -0.39 -10.48 -0.90
N LEU A 238 -0.53 -10.58 0.42
CA LEU A 238 -1.14 -11.74 1.08
C LEU A 238 -2.43 -11.30 1.74
N ARG A 239 -3.46 -12.10 1.58
CA ARG A 239 -4.70 -12.07 2.36
C ARG A 239 -4.59 -13.11 3.44
N TYR A 240 -4.73 -12.68 4.69
CA TYR A 240 -4.66 -13.51 5.87
C TYR A 240 -6.06 -13.68 6.43
N TYR A 241 -6.50 -14.92 6.62
CA TYR A 241 -7.73 -15.25 7.32
C TYR A 241 -7.36 -15.67 8.73
N ILE A 242 -7.82 -14.91 9.72
CA ILE A 242 -7.41 -14.99 11.11
C ILE A 242 -8.65 -15.26 11.96
N LYS A 243 -8.53 -16.14 12.95
CA LYS A 243 -9.57 -16.49 13.91
C LYS A 243 -9.03 -16.44 15.33
N LYS A 244 -9.92 -16.46 16.31
CA LYS A 244 -9.52 -16.78 17.69
C LYS A 244 -9.07 -18.23 17.78
N VAL A 245 -8.07 -18.53 18.61
CA VAL A 245 -7.58 -19.91 18.86
C VAL A 245 -8.71 -20.80 19.37
N SER A 246 -9.64 -20.24 20.16
CA SER A 246 -10.83 -20.95 20.66
C SER A 246 -11.88 -21.27 19.59
N ASN A 247 -11.81 -20.65 18.41
CA ASN A 247 -12.74 -20.93 17.33
C ASN A 247 -12.34 -22.22 16.61
N ASN A 248 -13.08 -23.31 16.85
CA ASN A 248 -12.84 -24.63 16.27
C ASN A 248 -13.57 -24.87 14.93
N LYS A 249 -14.35 -23.89 14.42
CA LYS A 249 -15.11 -24.04 13.15
C LYS A 249 -14.20 -24.15 11.93
N PHE A 250 -13.01 -23.55 11.99
CA PHE A 250 -12.09 -23.51 10.87
C PHE A 250 -10.77 -24.20 11.21
N LYS A 251 -10.42 -25.22 10.42
CA LYS A 251 -9.12 -25.89 10.53
C LYS A 251 -8.04 -25.09 9.81
N ILE A 252 -6.79 -25.19 10.29
CA ILE A 252 -5.65 -24.55 9.63
C ILE A 252 -5.39 -25.23 8.29
N HIS A 253 -5.48 -24.44 7.22
CA HIS A 253 -5.29 -24.93 5.85
C HIS A 253 -3.81 -25.16 5.54
N LYS A 254 -3.47 -26.20 4.77
CA LYS A 254 -2.08 -26.52 4.36
C LYS A 254 -1.32 -25.37 3.72
N LYS A 255 -2.00 -24.45 3.03
CA LYS A 255 -1.41 -23.24 2.44
C LYS A 255 -0.63 -22.40 3.45
N VAL A 256 -1.07 -22.34 4.72
CA VAL A 256 -0.39 -21.58 5.80
C VAL A 256 1.00 -22.15 6.04
N LYS A 257 1.13 -23.47 6.24
CA LYS A 257 2.41 -24.16 6.41
C LYS A 257 3.31 -24.01 5.17
N MET A 258 2.73 -24.15 3.97
CA MET A 258 3.47 -24.00 2.71
C MET A 258 4.05 -22.58 2.56
N GLN A 259 3.28 -21.54 2.87
CA GLN A 259 3.78 -20.16 2.80
C GLN A 259 4.85 -19.88 3.85
N LEU A 260 4.67 -20.38 5.08
CA LEU A 260 5.67 -20.22 6.13
C LEU A 260 7.00 -20.90 5.74
N ASN A 261 6.94 -22.11 5.18
CA ASN A 261 8.14 -22.79 4.68
C ASN A 261 8.79 -22.03 3.53
N ARG A 262 8.01 -21.44 2.60
CA ARG A 262 8.53 -20.59 1.52
C ARG A 262 9.25 -19.36 2.07
N GLU A 263 8.69 -18.71 3.09
CA GLU A 263 9.29 -17.54 3.75
C GLU A 263 10.60 -17.90 4.48
N LEU A 264 10.59 -18.99 5.25
CA LEU A 264 11.76 -19.48 5.97
C LEU A 264 12.86 -19.96 5.01
N GLY A 265 12.49 -20.67 3.94
CA GLY A 265 13.41 -21.11 2.88
C GLY A 265 14.08 -19.94 2.16
N TYR A 266 13.39 -18.82 1.96
CA TYR A 266 13.97 -17.58 1.43
C TYR A 266 14.89 -16.88 2.45
N GLY A 267 14.74 -17.18 3.73
CA GLY A 267 15.53 -16.61 4.81
C GLY A 267 14.97 -15.30 5.37
N ILE A 268 13.65 -15.09 5.31
CA ILE A 268 12.99 -13.89 5.88
C ILE A 268 13.34 -13.69 7.37
N ASN A 269 13.63 -14.77 8.11
CA ASN A 269 14.02 -14.72 9.52
C ASN A 269 15.49 -14.35 9.75
N LYS A 270 16.31 -14.22 8.68
CA LYS A 270 17.77 -14.00 8.74
C LYS A 270 18.12 -12.56 8.35
N TYR A 271 18.89 -11.86 9.19
CA TYR A 271 19.32 -10.48 8.89
C TYR A 271 20.15 -10.37 7.61
N SER A 272 20.94 -11.40 7.28
CA SER A 272 21.75 -11.45 6.06
C SER A 272 20.93 -11.31 4.77
N THR A 273 19.67 -11.77 4.77
CA THR A 273 18.74 -11.60 3.65
C THR A 273 18.46 -10.12 3.37
N TYR A 274 18.32 -9.33 4.41
CA TYR A 274 18.06 -7.89 4.30
C TYR A 274 19.29 -7.11 3.85
N ILE A 275 20.49 -7.54 4.23
CA ILE A 275 21.75 -6.96 3.71
C ILE A 275 21.88 -7.26 2.21
N LYS A 276 21.58 -8.49 1.77
CA LYS A 276 21.54 -8.82 0.33
C LYS A 276 20.51 -7.98 -0.42
N PHE A 277 19.36 -7.73 0.17
CA PHE A 277 18.34 -6.86 -0.40
C PHE A 277 18.83 -5.41 -0.53
N LYS A 278 19.45 -4.83 0.52
CA LYS A 278 20.09 -3.52 0.48
C LYS A 278 21.01 -3.37 -0.73
N ASN A 279 21.94 -4.31 -0.93
CA ASN A 279 22.90 -4.25 -2.02
C ASN A 279 22.22 -4.27 -3.40
N LYS A 280 21.12 -5.04 -3.55
CA LYS A 280 20.29 -5.04 -4.77
C LYS A 280 19.58 -3.70 -4.98
N VAL A 281 19.09 -3.06 -3.92
CA VAL A 281 18.45 -1.72 -3.98
C VAL A 281 19.46 -0.67 -4.42
N GLU A 282 20.66 -0.66 -3.87
CA GLU A 282 21.73 0.27 -4.25
C GLU A 282 22.15 0.06 -5.73
N SER A 283 22.26 -1.18 -6.17
CA SER A 283 22.51 -1.52 -7.58
C SER A 283 21.36 -1.05 -8.49
N SER A 284 20.11 -1.24 -8.06
CA SER A 284 18.92 -0.72 -8.76
C SER A 284 18.97 0.79 -8.91
N LYS A 285 19.28 1.53 -7.83
CA LYS A 285 19.46 3.00 -7.87
C LYS A 285 20.49 3.43 -8.91
N LYS A 286 21.69 2.81 -8.86
CA LYS A 286 22.80 3.13 -9.80
C LYS A 286 22.37 2.89 -11.25
N LYS A 287 21.74 1.74 -11.53
CA LYS A 287 21.28 1.37 -12.88
C LYS A 287 20.16 2.30 -13.38
N LEU A 288 19.18 2.62 -12.54
CA LEU A 288 18.11 3.54 -12.92
C LEU A 288 18.64 4.92 -13.28
N LYS A 289 19.52 5.48 -12.45
CA LYS A 289 20.21 6.76 -12.74
C LYS A 289 20.98 6.71 -14.05
N LYS A 290 21.72 5.62 -14.33
CA LYS A 290 22.47 5.45 -15.59
C LYS A 290 21.54 5.46 -16.81
N ILE A 291 20.36 4.80 -16.74
CA ILE A 291 19.36 4.83 -17.81
C ILE A 291 18.92 6.27 -18.09
N PHE A 292 18.47 6.99 -17.05
CA PHE A 292 17.98 8.37 -17.21
C PHE A 292 19.07 9.32 -17.75
N LEU A 293 20.29 9.26 -17.22
CA LEU A 293 21.40 10.07 -17.68
C LEU A 293 21.76 9.79 -19.15
N LYS A 294 21.78 8.51 -19.55
CA LYS A 294 22.02 8.13 -20.96
C LYS A 294 20.97 8.69 -21.91
N LEU A 295 19.70 8.62 -21.51
CA LEU A 295 18.60 9.14 -22.33
C LEU A 295 18.60 10.66 -22.39
N LYS A 296 18.88 11.34 -21.27
CA LYS A 296 19.03 12.80 -21.23
C LYS A 296 20.17 13.29 -22.15
N LYS A 297 21.35 12.64 -22.10
CA LYS A 297 22.48 12.95 -23.00
C LYS A 297 22.11 12.79 -24.49
N LYS A 298 21.12 11.97 -24.81
CA LYS A 298 20.61 11.78 -26.17
C LYS A 298 19.40 12.68 -26.49
N ASN A 299 19.15 13.70 -25.67
CA ASN A 299 18.02 14.64 -25.78
C ASN A 299 16.65 13.93 -25.90
N LYS A 300 16.51 12.76 -25.26
CA LYS A 300 15.26 11.99 -25.29
C LYS A 300 14.24 12.57 -24.32
N LYS A 301 13.00 12.69 -24.80
CA LYS A 301 11.87 13.18 -24.02
C LYS A 301 11.34 12.05 -23.12
N ILE A 302 11.47 12.26 -21.80
CA ILE A 302 11.05 11.30 -20.78
C ILE A 302 9.90 11.90 -19.98
N ILE A 303 8.80 11.15 -19.87
CA ILE A 303 7.67 11.51 -19.00
C ILE A 303 7.41 10.38 -17.99
N GLY A 304 6.58 10.64 -16.98
CA GLY A 304 6.10 9.64 -16.03
C GLY A 304 4.66 9.21 -16.32
N TYR A 305 4.31 7.98 -15.96
CA TYR A 305 2.95 7.45 -15.98
C TYR A 305 2.58 6.91 -14.60
N GLY A 306 1.57 7.53 -13.96
CA GLY A 306 1.13 7.24 -12.60
C GLY A 306 1.98 7.94 -11.53
N ALA A 307 1.51 9.10 -11.07
CA ALA A 307 2.09 9.88 -9.98
C ALA A 307 1.70 9.23 -8.63
N THR A 308 2.42 8.18 -8.23
CA THR A 308 2.12 7.39 -7.03
C THR A 308 3.07 7.73 -5.87
N ALA A 309 2.72 7.35 -4.63
CA ALA A 309 3.64 7.42 -3.50
C ALA A 309 4.94 6.64 -3.77
N LYS A 310 4.82 5.48 -4.43
CA LYS A 310 5.95 4.65 -4.84
C LYS A 310 6.91 5.39 -5.79
N SER A 311 6.36 6.03 -6.82
CA SER A 311 7.18 6.84 -7.74
C SER A 311 7.83 8.04 -7.04
N SER A 312 7.14 8.68 -6.08
CA SER A 312 7.74 9.73 -5.26
C SER A 312 8.99 9.23 -4.54
N THR A 313 8.89 8.11 -3.83
CA THR A 313 10.02 7.51 -3.11
C THR A 313 11.21 7.18 -4.04
N VAL A 314 10.94 6.52 -5.16
CA VAL A 314 12.01 6.13 -6.11
C VAL A 314 12.73 7.34 -6.68
N LEU A 315 11.98 8.34 -7.14
CA LEU A 315 12.55 9.50 -7.79
C LEU A 315 13.36 10.37 -6.82
N ASN A 316 12.88 10.58 -5.60
CA ASN A 316 13.64 11.27 -4.56
C ASN A 316 14.90 10.49 -4.17
N TYR A 317 14.80 9.17 -3.93
CA TYR A 317 15.95 8.34 -3.63
C TYR A 317 17.00 8.33 -4.74
N CYS A 318 16.58 8.34 -6.00
CA CYS A 318 17.47 8.38 -7.15
C CYS A 318 17.91 9.79 -7.55
N ASN A 319 17.40 10.83 -6.89
CA ASN A 319 17.61 12.24 -7.25
C ASN A 319 17.30 12.51 -8.74
N ILE A 320 16.12 12.03 -9.19
CA ILE A 320 15.57 12.27 -10.53
C ILE A 320 14.51 13.35 -10.40
N LYS A 321 14.74 14.51 -11.03
CA LYS A 321 13.90 15.69 -10.92
C LYS A 321 13.35 16.12 -12.28
N ASN A 322 12.70 17.28 -12.33
CA ASN A 322 12.03 17.85 -13.51
C ASN A 322 12.97 18.14 -14.68
N GLU A 323 14.28 18.34 -14.44
CA GLU A 323 15.26 18.51 -15.51
C GLU A 323 15.50 17.22 -16.33
N THR A 324 15.06 16.08 -15.80
CA THR A 324 15.27 14.77 -16.41
C THR A 324 13.95 14.09 -16.82
N LEU A 325 12.88 14.29 -16.04
CA LEU A 325 11.54 13.80 -16.29
C LEU A 325 10.57 14.98 -16.32
N GLU A 326 10.04 15.30 -17.52
CA GLU A 326 9.35 16.58 -17.76
C GLU A 326 8.04 16.72 -16.95
N TYR A 327 7.20 15.70 -16.97
CA TYR A 327 5.91 15.67 -16.26
C TYR A 327 5.42 14.24 -16.03
N PHE A 328 4.46 14.09 -15.13
CA PHE A 328 3.69 12.86 -14.98
C PHE A 328 2.32 12.97 -15.69
N LEU A 329 1.85 11.87 -16.23
CA LEU A 329 0.44 11.67 -16.59
C LEU A 329 -0.24 10.84 -15.49
N ASP A 330 -1.36 11.34 -14.97
CA ASP A 330 -2.17 10.64 -13.96
C ASP A 330 -3.67 10.84 -14.25
N THR A 331 -4.48 9.85 -13.89
CA THR A 331 -5.95 9.89 -14.07
C THR A 331 -6.68 10.38 -12.82
N THR A 332 -5.98 10.53 -11.69
CA THR A 332 -6.57 10.91 -10.41
C THR A 332 -6.80 12.43 -10.34
N PRO A 333 -8.06 12.93 -10.30
CA PRO A 333 -8.32 14.38 -10.34
C PRO A 333 -7.61 15.17 -9.23
N ASN A 334 -7.52 14.60 -8.02
CA ASN A 334 -6.90 15.26 -6.87
C ASN A 334 -5.37 15.41 -6.97
N LYS A 335 -4.73 14.77 -7.95
CA LYS A 335 -3.29 14.83 -8.18
C LYS A 335 -2.93 15.73 -9.37
N THR A 336 -3.80 15.77 -10.39
CA THR A 336 -3.57 16.57 -11.60
C THR A 336 -3.51 18.06 -11.27
N ARG A 337 -2.75 18.82 -12.06
CA ARG A 337 -2.45 20.26 -11.86
C ARG A 337 -1.68 20.55 -10.56
N LYS A 338 -1.05 19.53 -9.96
CA LYS A 338 -0.17 19.64 -8.81
C LYS A 338 1.24 19.17 -9.18
N TYR A 339 2.13 19.20 -8.21
CA TYR A 339 3.52 18.81 -8.33
C TYR A 339 3.83 17.64 -7.41
N MET A 340 4.71 16.76 -7.88
CA MET A 340 5.21 15.64 -7.07
C MET A 340 5.99 16.15 -5.86
N PRO A 341 5.81 15.53 -4.67
CA PRO A 341 6.58 15.91 -3.49
C PRO A 341 8.10 15.76 -3.73
N GLY A 342 8.87 16.73 -3.27
CA GLY A 342 10.33 16.73 -3.27
C GLY A 342 10.97 16.93 -4.66
N THR A 343 10.46 16.28 -5.69
CA THR A 343 11.00 16.39 -7.06
C THR A 343 10.39 17.55 -7.83
N HIS A 344 9.25 18.06 -7.41
CA HIS A 344 8.47 19.14 -8.03
C HIS A 344 8.12 18.91 -9.51
N ILE A 345 8.08 17.64 -9.94
CA ILE A 345 7.66 17.28 -11.30
C ILE A 345 6.16 17.55 -11.44
N TYR A 346 5.76 18.29 -12.48
CA TYR A 346 4.35 18.64 -12.70
C TYR A 346 3.51 17.42 -13.09
N ILE A 347 2.26 17.37 -12.64
CA ILE A 347 1.32 16.27 -12.93
C ILE A 347 0.24 16.80 -13.86
N LYS A 348 0.22 16.29 -15.08
CA LYS A 348 -0.81 16.55 -16.08
C LYS A 348 -1.90 15.49 -16.05
N SER A 349 -3.11 15.90 -16.41
CA SER A 349 -4.18 14.94 -16.68
C SER A 349 -3.76 13.99 -17.81
N TYR A 350 -4.12 12.69 -17.66
CA TYR A 350 -3.82 11.71 -18.69
C TYR A 350 -4.39 12.13 -20.05
N SER A 351 -3.57 12.04 -21.08
CA SER A 351 -3.92 12.31 -22.46
C SER A 351 -3.07 11.43 -23.39
N LYS A 352 -3.73 10.74 -24.33
CA LYS A 352 -3.03 9.96 -25.37
C LYS A 352 -2.11 10.84 -26.24
N HIS A 353 -2.54 12.06 -26.54
CA HIS A 353 -1.74 13.00 -27.30
C HIS A 353 -0.42 13.31 -26.59
N LEU A 354 -0.47 13.61 -25.29
CA LEU A 354 0.73 13.89 -24.50
C LEU A 354 1.62 12.64 -24.35
N LEU A 355 1.03 11.46 -24.21
CA LEU A 355 1.76 10.18 -24.13
C LEU A 355 2.54 9.92 -25.43
N ASN A 356 1.90 10.10 -26.60
CA ASN A 356 2.50 9.86 -27.89
C ASN A 356 3.65 10.80 -28.26
N ARG A 357 3.82 11.90 -27.52
CA ARG A 357 4.93 12.86 -27.70
C ARG A 357 6.19 12.47 -26.91
N ALA A 358 6.15 11.41 -26.11
CA ALA A 358 7.28 10.97 -25.32
C ALA A 358 8.05 9.87 -26.02
N ASP A 359 9.40 9.97 -26.01
CA ASP A 359 10.27 8.87 -26.45
C ASP A 359 10.26 7.71 -25.44
N TYR A 360 10.23 8.06 -24.15
CA TYR A 360 10.26 7.09 -23.04
C TYR A 360 9.28 7.48 -21.94
N VAL A 361 8.70 6.49 -21.30
CA VAL A 361 7.74 6.66 -20.21
C VAL A 361 8.22 5.92 -18.96
N PHE A 362 8.52 6.64 -17.89
CA PHE A 362 8.77 6.00 -16.58
C PHE A 362 7.47 5.50 -15.97
N LEU A 363 7.40 4.19 -15.73
CA LEU A 363 6.22 3.53 -15.19
C LEU A 363 6.20 3.64 -13.65
N GLY A 364 5.64 4.74 -13.14
CA GLY A 364 5.50 4.97 -11.70
C GLY A 364 4.47 4.04 -11.03
N ALA A 365 3.43 3.67 -11.76
CA ALA A 365 2.39 2.74 -11.31
C ALA A 365 2.67 1.29 -11.78
N TRP A 366 3.89 0.80 -11.60
CA TRP A 366 4.37 -0.48 -12.10
C TRP A 366 3.55 -1.71 -11.66
N ASN A 367 2.90 -1.62 -10.52
CA ASN A 367 2.02 -2.66 -9.99
C ASN A 367 0.74 -2.86 -10.84
N PHE A 368 0.42 -1.92 -11.73
CA PHE A 368 -0.63 -2.01 -12.74
C PHE A 368 -0.08 -2.18 -14.17
N LYS A 369 1.15 -2.68 -14.29
CA LYS A 369 1.87 -2.79 -15.57
C LYS A 369 1.02 -3.46 -16.65
N GLU A 370 0.42 -4.61 -16.38
CA GLU A 370 -0.35 -5.37 -17.36
C GLU A 370 -1.59 -4.58 -17.85
N GLU A 371 -2.32 -3.94 -16.92
CA GLU A 371 -3.46 -3.08 -17.23
C GLU A 371 -3.02 -1.88 -18.09
N ILE A 372 -1.93 -1.22 -17.70
CA ILE A 372 -1.37 -0.06 -18.42
C ILE A 372 -0.90 -0.47 -19.80
N PHE A 373 -0.17 -1.57 -19.96
CA PHE A 373 0.33 -2.03 -21.25
C PHE A 373 -0.80 -2.44 -22.20
N LYS A 374 -1.86 -3.07 -21.67
CA LYS A 374 -3.06 -3.36 -22.45
C LYS A 374 -3.76 -2.09 -22.93
N LYS A 375 -3.87 -1.08 -22.05
CA LYS A 375 -4.47 0.23 -22.37
C LYS A 375 -3.63 0.99 -23.41
N GLU A 376 -2.30 0.98 -23.27
CA GLU A 376 -1.36 1.77 -24.08
C GLU A 376 -0.72 0.94 -25.21
N ARG A 377 -1.35 -0.18 -25.63
CA ARG A 377 -0.84 -1.07 -26.68
C ARG A 377 -0.50 -0.35 -27.99
N ARG A 378 -1.25 0.72 -28.34
CA ARG A 378 -1.00 1.52 -29.55
C ARG A 378 0.30 2.33 -29.45
N TYR A 379 0.55 2.94 -28.30
CA TYR A 379 1.82 3.64 -28.05
C TYR A 379 3.02 2.69 -28.17
N ILE A 380 2.91 1.49 -27.58
CA ILE A 380 3.96 0.46 -27.64
C ILE A 380 4.17 -0.02 -29.10
N LYS A 381 3.10 -0.30 -29.84
CA LYS A 381 3.20 -0.71 -31.26
C LYS A 381 3.86 0.34 -32.13
N ASN A 382 3.69 1.63 -31.83
CA ASN A 382 4.31 2.74 -32.53
C ASN A 382 5.77 3.02 -32.06
N GLY A 383 6.42 2.09 -31.34
CA GLY A 383 7.81 2.20 -30.93
C GLY A 383 8.02 2.90 -29.57
N GLY A 384 6.94 3.30 -28.90
CA GLY A 384 7.01 3.87 -27.55
C GLY A 384 7.57 2.88 -26.53
N LYS A 385 8.38 3.36 -25.59
CA LYS A 385 9.12 2.50 -24.64
C LYS A 385 8.85 2.92 -23.21
N PHE A 386 8.70 1.92 -22.33
CA PHE A 386 8.58 2.14 -20.91
C PHE A 386 9.90 1.89 -20.17
N ILE A 387 10.16 2.69 -19.13
CA ILE A 387 11.23 2.46 -18.16
C ILE A 387 10.57 1.93 -16.89
N THR A 388 10.97 0.74 -16.44
CA THR A 388 10.53 0.19 -15.15
C THR A 388 11.72 0.01 -14.22
N HIS A 389 11.50 0.12 -12.90
CA HIS A 389 12.54 -0.15 -11.89
C HIS A 389 12.34 -1.50 -11.19
N VAL A 390 11.16 -2.11 -11.33
CA VAL A 390 10.80 -3.39 -10.70
C VAL A 390 10.70 -4.49 -11.77
N PRO A 391 11.24 -5.71 -11.53
CA PRO A 391 12.09 -6.08 -10.39
C PRO A 391 13.50 -5.48 -10.48
N PHE A 392 13.91 -5.01 -11.65
CA PHE A 392 15.20 -4.38 -11.88
C PHE A 392 15.09 -3.33 -13.01
N PRO A 393 15.82 -2.19 -12.94
CA PRO A 393 15.71 -1.13 -13.93
C PRO A 393 16.02 -1.59 -15.34
N ARG A 394 15.07 -1.37 -16.26
CA ARG A 394 15.19 -1.71 -17.68
C ARG A 394 14.21 -0.87 -18.53
N ILE A 395 14.50 -0.81 -19.82
CA ILE A 395 13.61 -0.33 -20.86
C ILE A 395 12.86 -1.55 -21.42
N VAL A 396 11.57 -1.42 -21.58
CA VAL A 396 10.66 -2.46 -22.10
C VAL A 396 9.76 -1.86 -23.15
#